data_bdaff4c9efebc1db6f5813adbeac7fe3
#
_entry.id   bdaff4c9efebc1db6f5813adbeac7fe3
#
_cell.length_a   1.000
_cell.length_b   1.000
_cell.length_c   1.000
_cell.angle_alpha   90.00
_cell.angle_beta   90.00
_cell.angle_gamma   90.00
#
_symmetry.space_group_name_H-M   'P 1'
#
loop_
_entity.id
_entity.type
_entity.pdbx_description
1 polymer ?
#
loop_
_entity_poly.entity_id
_entity_poly.type
_entity_poly.pdbx_seq_one_letter_code
_entity_poly.pdbx_strand_id
1 'polypeptide(L)'
;MIAAGGVGRNMIACVDADYDYVAQGATYSSKTILDNPYIFHSYAYAIENMQCYAPSLHNVCVAVTLNDAQKFDFEAFLADFSTAIFPLFVWNVWSYRNAAERRFTISDFIRSIEMGTLSPENASAAIAQLRRRVAHKVKVLQSQHPGAKESYLSVKNSLRELGILPSETYMYIQGHHLFDKVVVPLMKKVCNTLVRERERDISRQSVHATQQRNELSCYSSSVGSVEYSLRRNVGYVTSEQYRRIVSDLERFLNETSDTTTSPQNHNTSPTNLTTSQTSLTTSPSQHNTTFNEYSLTTNT
;
A
#
# COMPACT_ATOMS: atom_id res chain seq x y z
N MET A 1 -10.87 -9.18 -11.58
CA MET A 1 -12.24 -9.34 -11.04
C MET A 1 -12.28 -10.66 -10.28
N ILE A 2 -12.36 -10.63 -8.95
CA ILE A 2 -12.48 -11.86 -8.14
C ILE A 2 -13.92 -12.35 -8.30
N ALA A 3 -14.11 -13.46 -9.02
CA ALA A 3 -15.40 -14.11 -9.08
C ALA A 3 -15.74 -14.61 -7.66
N ALA A 4 -16.89 -14.22 -7.11
CA ALA A 4 -17.32 -14.53 -5.74
C ALA A 4 -17.34 -16.05 -5.39
N GLY A 5 -17.16 -16.94 -6.37
CA GLY A 5 -17.09 -18.39 -6.20
C GLY A 5 -15.68 -18.98 -6.11
N GLY A 6 -14.61 -18.16 -6.22
CA GLY A 6 -13.23 -18.63 -6.23
C GLY A 6 -12.51 -18.57 -4.88
N VAL A 7 -13.04 -17.84 -3.89
CA VAL A 7 -12.44 -17.71 -2.56
C VAL A 7 -13.28 -18.45 -1.51
N GLY A 8 -12.64 -18.97 -0.50
CA GLY A 8 -13.27 -19.78 0.55
C GLY A 8 -12.27 -20.13 1.64
N ARG A 9 -12.65 -21.03 2.54
CA ARG A 9 -11.84 -21.43 3.70
C ARG A 9 -10.40 -21.89 3.34
N ASN A 10 -10.23 -22.48 2.16
CA ASN A 10 -8.94 -23.00 1.69
C ASN A 10 -8.21 -22.05 0.72
N MET A 11 -8.82 -20.92 0.37
CA MET A 11 -8.24 -19.94 -0.55
C MET A 11 -8.75 -18.55 -0.22
N ILE A 12 -7.89 -17.71 0.29
CA ILE A 12 -8.17 -16.28 0.56
C ILE A 12 -7.65 -15.41 -0.57
N ALA A 13 -8.22 -14.22 -0.71
CA ALA A 13 -7.71 -13.18 -1.60
C ALA A 13 -7.18 -12.00 -0.77
N CYS A 14 -5.99 -11.50 -1.13
CA CYS A 14 -5.46 -10.24 -0.62
C CYS A 14 -5.46 -9.24 -1.77
N VAL A 15 -6.10 -8.08 -1.58
CA VAL A 15 -6.34 -7.10 -2.65
C VAL A 15 -6.00 -5.68 -2.20
N ASP A 16 -5.68 -4.82 -3.15
CA ASP A 16 -5.70 -3.38 -2.90
C ASP A 16 -7.14 -2.93 -2.68
N ALA A 17 -7.33 -2.00 -1.73
CA ALA A 17 -8.67 -1.53 -1.41
C ALA A 17 -9.20 -0.53 -2.43
N ASP A 18 -8.33 0.14 -3.18
CA ASP A 18 -8.71 1.23 -4.07
C ASP A 18 -9.68 2.22 -3.38
N TYR A 19 -10.75 2.60 -4.04
CA TYR A 19 -11.84 3.39 -3.43
C TYR A 19 -12.90 2.53 -2.73
N ASP A 20 -12.81 1.20 -2.81
CA ASP A 20 -13.84 0.31 -2.27
C ASP A 20 -13.92 0.38 -0.74
N TYR A 21 -12.78 0.54 -0.05
CA TYR A 21 -12.78 0.77 1.40
C TYR A 21 -13.51 2.06 1.78
N VAL A 22 -13.23 3.18 1.08
CA VAL A 22 -13.89 4.47 1.39
C VAL A 22 -15.30 4.56 0.82
N ALA A 23 -15.68 3.69 -0.10
CA ALA A 23 -17.05 3.61 -0.66
C ALA A 23 -18.06 3.01 0.32
N GLN A 24 -17.62 2.17 1.27
CA GLN A 24 -18.45 1.58 2.34
C GLN A 24 -19.75 0.95 1.81
N GLY A 25 -19.62 0.05 0.81
CA GLY A 25 -20.75 -0.67 0.24
C GLY A 25 -21.60 0.12 -0.78
N ALA A 26 -21.22 1.35 -1.14
CA ALA A 26 -21.93 2.14 -2.15
C ALA A 26 -21.80 1.59 -3.58
N THR A 27 -20.85 0.69 -3.83
CA THR A 27 -20.64 0.01 -5.10
C THR A 27 -20.72 -1.51 -4.92
N TYR A 28 -20.94 -2.24 -6.01
CA TYR A 28 -20.93 -3.71 -5.97
C TYR A 28 -19.56 -4.26 -5.54
N SER A 29 -18.46 -3.71 -6.09
CA SER A 29 -17.10 -4.11 -5.72
C SER A 29 -16.82 -3.86 -4.24
N SER A 30 -17.20 -2.69 -3.73
CA SER A 30 -17.05 -2.35 -2.31
C SER A 30 -17.79 -3.33 -1.40
N LYS A 31 -19.04 -3.68 -1.73
CA LYS A 31 -19.78 -4.70 -0.99
C LYS A 31 -19.07 -6.05 -1.02
N THR A 32 -18.62 -6.47 -2.20
CA THR A 32 -17.93 -7.76 -2.36
C THR A 32 -16.67 -7.84 -1.52
N ILE A 33 -15.88 -6.76 -1.48
CA ILE A 33 -14.62 -6.73 -0.71
C ILE A 33 -14.88 -6.67 0.79
N LEU A 34 -15.87 -5.88 1.24
CA LEU A 34 -16.11 -5.65 2.66
C LEU A 34 -16.94 -6.77 3.32
N ASP A 35 -17.85 -7.40 2.57
CA ASP A 35 -18.78 -8.40 3.12
C ASP A 35 -18.26 -9.84 3.02
N ASN A 36 -17.22 -10.08 2.22
CA ASN A 36 -16.68 -11.42 2.04
C ASN A 36 -15.56 -11.73 3.04
N PRO A 37 -15.74 -12.69 3.98
CA PRO A 37 -14.77 -12.99 5.04
C PRO A 37 -13.46 -13.61 4.54
N TYR A 38 -13.38 -13.95 3.25
CA TYR A 38 -12.17 -14.52 2.63
C TYR A 38 -11.40 -13.52 1.77
N ILE A 39 -11.82 -12.25 1.77
CA ILE A 39 -11.15 -11.17 1.06
C ILE A 39 -10.57 -10.18 2.07
N PHE A 40 -9.24 -10.05 2.05
CA PHE A 40 -8.48 -9.11 2.86
C PHE A 40 -8.01 -7.95 1.99
N HIS A 41 -8.13 -6.74 2.50
CA HIS A 41 -7.73 -5.54 1.74
C HIS A 41 -6.70 -4.70 2.50
N SER A 42 -6.00 -3.81 1.78
CA SER A 42 -4.85 -3.08 2.28
C SER A 42 -5.15 -2.03 3.37
N TYR A 43 -6.42 -1.68 3.67
CA TYR A 43 -6.80 -0.53 4.50
C TYR A 43 -6.14 0.80 4.08
N ALA A 44 -5.49 0.82 2.95
CA ALA A 44 -4.96 1.97 2.21
C ALA A 44 -5.47 1.86 0.78
N TYR A 45 -5.27 2.89 -0.06
CA TYR A 45 -5.71 2.78 -1.46
C TYR A 45 -5.05 1.58 -2.15
N ALA A 46 -3.72 1.51 -2.09
CA ALA A 46 -2.93 0.42 -2.69
C ALA A 46 -1.61 0.22 -1.92
N ILE A 47 -0.85 -0.81 -2.31
CA ILE A 47 0.45 -1.10 -1.71
C ILE A 47 1.44 0.06 -1.86
N GLU A 48 1.37 0.85 -2.93
CA GLU A 48 2.23 2.02 -3.12
C GLU A 48 2.04 3.08 -2.04
N ASN A 49 0.81 3.23 -1.51
CA ASN A 49 0.56 4.15 -0.40
C ASN A 49 1.28 3.68 0.87
N MET A 50 1.28 2.38 1.12
CA MET A 50 2.00 1.79 2.25
C MET A 50 3.53 1.92 2.05
N GLN A 51 4.05 1.65 0.86
CA GLN A 51 5.46 1.87 0.53
C GLN A 51 5.88 3.34 0.74
N CYS A 52 4.96 4.27 0.52
CA CYS A 52 5.14 5.71 0.77
C CYS A 52 4.82 6.14 2.21
N TYR A 53 4.84 5.23 3.18
CA TYR A 53 4.56 5.54 4.58
C TYR A 53 5.53 6.58 5.14
N ALA A 54 5.02 7.76 5.47
CA ALA A 54 5.80 8.95 5.78
C ALA A 54 6.91 8.75 6.83
N PRO A 55 6.65 8.09 7.99
CA PRO A 55 7.66 7.90 9.02
C PRO A 55 8.87 7.06 8.58
N SER A 56 8.75 6.29 7.51
CA SER A 56 9.82 5.43 7.02
C SER A 56 10.64 6.01 5.86
N LEU A 57 10.22 7.13 5.27
CA LEU A 57 10.86 7.67 4.05
C LEU A 57 12.29 8.16 4.29
N HIS A 58 12.59 8.70 5.47
CA HIS A 58 13.95 9.06 5.83
C HIS A 58 14.88 7.83 5.77
N ASN A 59 14.45 6.70 6.34
CA ASN A 59 15.24 5.46 6.32
C ASN A 59 15.49 4.95 4.90
N VAL A 60 14.53 5.17 3.98
CA VAL A 60 14.75 4.88 2.55
C VAL A 60 15.84 5.77 1.97
N CYS A 61 15.86 7.07 2.30
CA CYS A 61 16.95 7.97 1.88
C CYS A 61 18.31 7.50 2.44
N VAL A 62 18.37 7.08 3.71
CA VAL A 62 19.60 6.52 4.33
C VAL A 62 20.05 5.28 3.59
N ALA A 63 19.15 4.34 3.29
CA ALA A 63 19.45 3.12 2.56
C ALA A 63 19.96 3.39 1.13
N VAL A 64 19.45 4.44 0.48
CA VAL A 64 19.88 4.84 -0.88
C VAL A 64 21.24 5.52 -0.88
N THR A 65 21.50 6.40 0.10
CA THR A 65 22.62 7.37 0.04
C THR A 65 23.75 7.06 1.03
N LEU A 66 23.54 6.12 1.94
CA LEU A 66 24.45 5.83 3.06
C LEU A 66 24.82 7.09 3.87
N ASN A 67 23.87 8.02 3.95
CA ASN A 67 23.99 9.28 4.68
C ASN A 67 22.70 9.49 5.50
N ASP A 68 22.86 9.60 6.81
CA ASP A 68 21.76 9.71 7.80
C ASP A 68 21.37 11.16 8.14
N ALA A 69 21.97 12.16 7.48
CA ALA A 69 21.63 13.55 7.70
C ALA A 69 20.18 13.86 7.33
N GLN A 70 19.42 14.40 8.26
CA GLN A 70 18.02 14.75 8.02
C GLN A 70 17.92 16.11 7.28
N LYS A 71 17.65 16.06 5.99
CA LYS A 71 17.55 17.24 5.11
C LYS A 71 16.14 17.64 4.78
N PHE A 72 15.16 16.77 5.03
CA PHE A 72 13.76 17.04 4.74
C PHE A 72 12.85 16.26 5.68
N ASP A 73 11.78 16.92 6.13
CA ASP A 73 10.76 16.31 6.96
C ASP A 73 9.61 15.79 6.07
N PHE A 74 9.68 14.51 5.73
CA PHE A 74 8.66 13.84 4.92
C PHE A 74 7.32 13.70 5.66
N GLU A 75 7.35 13.53 6.97
CA GLU A 75 6.14 13.38 7.78
C GLU A 75 5.34 14.69 7.79
N ALA A 76 5.99 15.80 8.11
CA ALA A 76 5.36 17.11 8.07
C ALA A 76 4.85 17.45 6.67
N PHE A 77 5.65 17.16 5.62
CA PHE A 77 5.26 17.43 4.24
C PHE A 77 4.03 16.65 3.81
N LEU A 78 3.99 15.31 4.05
CA LEU A 78 2.86 14.47 3.65
C LEU A 78 1.61 14.76 4.49
N ALA A 79 1.76 15.14 5.76
CA ALA A 79 0.65 15.60 6.60
C ALA A 79 0.06 16.92 6.07
N ASP A 80 0.90 17.88 5.68
CA ASP A 80 0.49 19.16 5.07
C ASP A 80 -0.17 18.98 3.70
N PHE A 81 0.42 18.12 2.85
CA PHE A 81 -0.16 17.72 1.57
C PHE A 81 -1.55 17.11 1.76
N SER A 82 -1.65 16.11 2.64
CA SER A 82 -2.89 15.42 2.97
C SER A 82 -3.97 16.36 3.48
N THR A 83 -3.63 17.21 4.44
CA THR A 83 -4.55 18.21 4.99
C THR A 83 -5.02 19.19 3.91
N ALA A 84 -4.14 19.59 2.99
CA ALA A 84 -4.48 20.48 1.89
C ALA A 84 -5.49 19.86 0.92
N ILE A 85 -5.39 18.56 0.62
CA ILE A 85 -6.27 17.87 -0.34
C ILE A 85 -7.53 17.32 0.30
N PHE A 86 -7.58 17.12 1.62
CA PHE A 86 -8.68 16.47 2.32
C PHE A 86 -10.08 17.01 1.97
N PRO A 87 -10.34 18.33 1.94
CA PRO A 87 -11.69 18.81 1.59
C PRO A 87 -12.14 18.38 0.20
N LEU A 88 -11.21 18.31 -0.75
CA LEU A 88 -11.49 17.88 -2.11
C LEU A 88 -11.62 16.35 -2.21
N PHE A 89 -10.84 15.61 -1.42
CA PHE A 89 -10.96 14.16 -1.28
C PHE A 89 -12.36 13.78 -0.76
N VAL A 90 -12.88 14.47 0.26
CA VAL A 90 -14.26 14.25 0.75
C VAL A 90 -15.29 14.45 -0.38
N TRP A 91 -15.13 15.50 -1.23
CA TRP A 91 -15.99 15.71 -2.39
C TRP A 91 -15.87 14.58 -3.43
N ASN A 92 -14.68 14.05 -3.62
CA ASN A 92 -14.47 12.95 -4.56
C ASN A 92 -15.13 11.65 -4.04
N VAL A 93 -14.97 11.33 -2.76
CA VAL A 93 -15.66 10.18 -2.13
C VAL A 93 -17.17 10.39 -2.15
N TRP A 94 -17.66 11.59 -1.87
CA TRP A 94 -19.09 11.92 -1.97
C TRP A 94 -19.63 11.65 -3.38
N SER A 95 -18.94 12.14 -4.41
CA SER A 95 -19.31 11.90 -5.81
C SER A 95 -19.24 10.40 -6.17
N TYR A 96 -18.25 9.68 -5.64
CA TYR A 96 -18.06 8.26 -5.89
C TYR A 96 -19.19 7.41 -5.25
N ARG A 97 -19.62 7.75 -4.02
CA ARG A 97 -20.72 7.07 -3.33
C ARG A 97 -22.09 7.37 -3.98
N ASN A 98 -22.26 8.50 -4.66
CA ASN A 98 -23.51 8.92 -5.29
C ASN A 98 -23.45 8.70 -6.80
N ALA A 99 -23.88 7.53 -7.27
CA ALA A 99 -23.77 7.14 -8.69
C ALA A 99 -24.44 8.12 -9.66
N ALA A 100 -25.53 8.80 -9.25
CA ALA A 100 -26.24 9.81 -10.03
C ALA A 100 -25.43 11.13 -10.14
N GLU A 101 -24.51 11.40 -9.21
CA GLU A 101 -23.76 12.66 -9.09
C GLU A 101 -22.29 12.49 -9.47
N ARG A 102 -21.91 11.45 -10.20
CA ARG A 102 -20.52 11.13 -10.62
C ARG A 102 -19.95 12.15 -11.62
N ARG A 103 -20.12 13.44 -11.34
CA ARG A 103 -19.54 14.53 -12.15
C ARG A 103 -18.13 14.93 -11.77
N PHE A 104 -17.68 14.53 -10.58
CA PHE A 104 -16.31 14.77 -10.12
C PHE A 104 -15.59 13.44 -9.95
N THR A 105 -14.91 13.02 -11.01
CA THR A 105 -14.26 11.69 -11.10
C THR A 105 -12.95 11.65 -10.32
N ILE A 106 -12.41 10.43 -10.09
CA ILE A 106 -11.08 10.23 -9.52
C ILE A 106 -10.02 10.93 -10.39
N SER A 107 -10.13 10.87 -11.71
CA SER A 107 -9.21 11.55 -12.63
C SER A 107 -9.26 13.08 -12.49
N ASP A 108 -10.45 13.65 -12.27
CA ASP A 108 -10.59 15.09 -12.01
C ASP A 108 -9.99 15.50 -10.67
N PHE A 109 -10.15 14.66 -9.66
CA PHE A 109 -9.51 14.85 -8.36
C PHE A 109 -7.98 14.83 -8.50
N ILE A 110 -7.42 13.78 -9.12
CA ILE A 110 -5.97 13.63 -9.32
C ILE A 110 -5.40 14.84 -10.08
N ARG A 111 -6.04 15.25 -11.18
CA ARG A 111 -5.62 16.45 -11.93
C ARG A 111 -5.65 17.74 -11.07
N SER A 112 -6.62 17.83 -10.16
CA SER A 112 -6.76 19.00 -9.29
C SER A 112 -5.67 19.07 -8.20
N ILE A 113 -5.08 17.94 -7.82
CA ILE A 113 -4.06 17.84 -6.76
C ILE A 113 -2.62 17.74 -7.30
N GLU A 114 -2.40 17.77 -8.61
CA GLU A 114 -1.06 17.77 -9.20
C GLU A 114 -0.21 18.91 -8.65
N MET A 115 1.04 18.63 -8.25
CA MET A 115 1.91 19.61 -7.61
C MET A 115 2.99 20.19 -8.55
N GLY A 116 3.15 19.65 -9.76
CA GLY A 116 4.23 20.03 -10.67
C GLY A 116 5.61 19.60 -10.15
N THR A 117 6.64 20.38 -10.44
CA THR A 117 8.00 20.05 -10.01
C THR A 117 8.20 20.34 -8.53
N LEU A 118 8.48 19.29 -7.75
CA LEU A 118 8.74 19.36 -6.32
C LEU A 118 10.24 19.33 -6.01
N SER A 119 10.63 20.12 -5.01
CA SER A 119 11.95 20.07 -4.37
C SER A 119 11.81 20.44 -2.88
N PRO A 120 12.79 20.11 -2.03
CA PRO A 120 12.77 20.53 -0.62
C PRO A 120 12.59 22.04 -0.44
N GLU A 121 13.22 22.84 -1.30
CA GLU A 121 13.22 24.32 -1.22
C GLU A 121 11.86 24.91 -1.57
N ASN A 122 11.10 24.28 -2.48
CA ASN A 122 9.81 24.83 -2.92
C ASN A 122 8.59 24.12 -2.28
N ALA A 123 8.78 23.08 -1.47
CA ALA A 123 7.73 22.25 -0.95
C ALA A 123 6.61 23.04 -0.24
N SER A 124 6.97 23.96 0.66
CA SER A 124 6.00 24.80 1.38
C SER A 124 5.22 25.73 0.44
N ALA A 125 5.88 26.31 -0.56
CA ALA A 125 5.22 27.17 -1.55
C ALA A 125 4.27 26.37 -2.45
N ALA A 126 4.67 25.14 -2.84
CA ALA A 126 3.84 24.21 -3.61
C ALA A 126 2.58 23.80 -2.82
N ILE A 127 2.70 23.48 -1.52
CA ILE A 127 1.55 23.21 -0.63
C ILE A 127 0.63 24.44 -0.54
N ALA A 128 1.17 25.65 -0.36
CA ALA A 128 0.35 26.85 -0.30
C ALA A 128 -0.42 27.11 -1.61
N GLN A 129 0.19 26.84 -2.76
CA GLN A 129 -0.47 26.90 -4.07
C GLN A 129 -1.55 25.82 -4.21
N LEU A 130 -1.27 24.59 -3.78
CA LEU A 130 -2.22 23.49 -3.76
C LEU A 130 -3.45 23.85 -2.90
N ARG A 131 -3.27 24.37 -1.69
CA ARG A 131 -4.37 24.80 -0.81
C ARG A 131 -5.29 25.83 -1.49
N ARG A 132 -4.73 26.82 -2.20
CA ARG A 132 -5.52 27.82 -2.95
C ARG A 132 -6.31 27.17 -4.08
N ARG A 133 -5.69 26.29 -4.86
CA ARG A 133 -6.33 25.56 -5.97
C ARG A 133 -7.45 24.64 -5.48
N VAL A 134 -7.22 23.90 -4.40
CA VAL A 134 -8.22 23.05 -3.75
C VAL A 134 -9.39 23.88 -3.22
N ALA A 135 -9.12 24.98 -2.52
CA ALA A 135 -10.17 25.88 -2.01
C ALA A 135 -11.04 26.45 -3.13
N HIS A 136 -10.42 26.84 -4.25
CA HIS A 136 -11.18 27.28 -5.43
C HIS A 136 -12.06 26.16 -5.99
N LYS A 137 -11.52 24.95 -6.19
CA LYS A 137 -12.28 23.81 -6.72
C LYS A 137 -13.43 23.41 -5.81
N VAL A 138 -13.21 23.42 -4.48
CA VAL A 138 -14.27 23.15 -3.49
C VAL A 138 -15.41 24.16 -3.62
N LYS A 139 -15.11 25.47 -3.76
CA LYS A 139 -16.15 26.52 -3.98
C LYS A 139 -16.95 26.26 -5.26
N VAL A 140 -16.29 25.84 -6.35
CA VAL A 140 -16.97 25.46 -7.60
C VAL A 140 -17.91 24.28 -7.37
N LEU A 141 -17.46 23.21 -6.69
CA LEU A 141 -18.29 22.06 -6.39
C LEU A 141 -19.48 22.42 -5.49
N GLN A 142 -19.27 23.26 -4.47
CA GLN A 142 -20.36 23.76 -3.61
C GLN A 142 -21.40 24.54 -4.40
N SER A 143 -21.01 25.38 -5.38
CA SER A 143 -21.97 26.09 -6.21
C SER A 143 -22.69 25.20 -7.22
N GLN A 144 -22.07 24.11 -7.66
CA GLN A 144 -22.68 23.12 -8.55
C GLN A 144 -23.68 22.20 -7.81
N HIS A 145 -23.49 22.01 -6.50
CA HIS A 145 -24.28 21.12 -5.65
C HIS A 145 -24.80 21.84 -4.39
N PRO A 146 -25.69 22.85 -4.50
CA PRO A 146 -26.10 23.69 -3.37
C PRO A 146 -26.80 22.92 -2.26
N GLY A 147 -27.46 21.77 -2.58
CA GLY A 147 -28.12 20.89 -1.61
C GLY A 147 -27.22 19.83 -0.97
N ALA A 148 -25.95 19.73 -1.37
CA ALA A 148 -25.08 18.64 -0.94
C ALA A 148 -24.43 18.84 0.45
N LYS A 149 -24.65 19.96 1.13
CA LYS A 149 -23.96 20.31 2.39
C LYS A 149 -24.06 19.21 3.45
N GLU A 150 -25.26 18.73 3.71
CA GLU A 150 -25.50 17.72 4.75
C GLU A 150 -24.90 16.37 4.37
N SER A 151 -25.10 15.92 3.13
CA SER A 151 -24.55 14.66 2.64
C SER A 151 -23.02 14.70 2.54
N TYR A 152 -22.41 15.83 2.18
CA TYR A 152 -20.96 16.04 2.26
C TYR A 152 -20.44 15.91 3.70
N LEU A 153 -21.12 16.53 4.67
CA LEU A 153 -20.76 16.42 6.09
C LEU A 153 -20.92 14.98 6.60
N SER A 154 -21.96 14.29 6.17
CA SER A 154 -22.15 12.87 6.49
C SER A 154 -20.97 12.02 5.98
N VAL A 155 -20.52 12.19 4.73
CA VAL A 155 -19.34 11.51 4.19
C VAL A 155 -18.09 11.86 4.99
N LYS A 156 -17.89 13.14 5.31
CA LYS A 156 -16.73 13.58 6.11
C LYS A 156 -16.70 12.92 7.49
N ASN A 157 -17.85 12.79 8.15
CA ASN A 157 -17.95 12.13 9.44
C ASN A 157 -17.71 10.62 9.32
N SER A 158 -18.31 9.97 8.33
CA SER A 158 -18.07 8.56 8.03
C SER A 158 -16.59 8.24 7.79
N LEU A 159 -15.86 9.09 7.05
CA LEU A 159 -14.40 8.93 6.87
C LEU A 159 -13.65 9.02 8.20
N ARG A 160 -14.05 9.93 9.10
CA ARG A 160 -13.47 10.04 10.44
C ARG A 160 -13.74 8.80 11.29
N GLU A 161 -14.95 8.25 11.23
CA GLU A 161 -15.32 7.00 11.92
C GLU A 161 -14.52 5.80 11.42
N LEU A 162 -14.12 5.79 10.15
CA LEU A 162 -13.18 4.82 9.58
C LEU A 162 -11.74 5.01 10.05
N GLY A 163 -11.45 6.07 10.83
CA GLY A 163 -10.11 6.42 11.28
C GLY A 163 -9.30 7.22 10.24
N ILE A 164 -9.94 7.73 9.18
CA ILE A 164 -9.24 8.50 8.14
C ILE A 164 -9.07 9.95 8.60
N LEU A 165 -7.85 10.28 8.98
CA LEU A 165 -7.50 11.63 9.43
C LEU A 165 -7.13 12.53 8.23
N PRO A 166 -7.38 13.85 8.34
CA PRO A 166 -6.96 14.81 7.30
C PRO A 166 -5.47 14.72 6.98
N SER A 167 -4.61 14.54 7.99
CA SER A 167 -3.15 14.41 7.85
C SER A 167 -2.68 13.12 7.18
N GLU A 168 -3.55 12.11 7.07
CA GLU A 168 -3.24 10.80 6.49
C GLU A 168 -3.96 10.54 5.16
N THR A 169 -4.57 11.57 4.57
CA THR A 169 -5.32 11.42 3.31
C THR A 169 -4.46 10.83 2.18
N TYR A 170 -3.13 11.03 2.22
CA TYR A 170 -2.22 10.45 1.24
C TYR A 170 -2.28 8.92 1.17
N MET A 171 -2.70 8.25 2.24
CA MET A 171 -2.88 6.79 2.27
C MET A 171 -4.09 6.32 1.44
N TYR A 172 -5.02 7.21 1.10
CA TYR A 172 -6.33 6.88 0.52
C TYR A 172 -6.56 7.49 -0.88
N ILE A 173 -5.53 8.09 -1.47
CA ILE A 173 -5.54 8.57 -2.86
C ILE A 173 -4.84 7.57 -3.78
N GLN A 174 -5.03 7.70 -5.09
CA GLN A 174 -4.42 6.80 -6.07
C GLN A 174 -2.91 6.61 -5.83
N GLY A 175 -2.50 5.36 -5.56
CA GLY A 175 -1.14 5.02 -5.13
C GLY A 175 -0.07 5.40 -6.14
N HIS A 176 -0.28 5.10 -7.42
CA HIS A 176 0.65 5.49 -8.49
C HIS A 176 0.86 7.01 -8.57
N HIS A 177 -0.20 7.81 -8.39
CA HIS A 177 -0.05 9.27 -8.36
C HIS A 177 0.82 9.72 -7.18
N LEU A 178 0.55 9.20 -5.98
CA LEU A 178 1.37 9.51 -4.81
C LEU A 178 2.83 9.12 -5.02
N PHE A 179 3.07 7.90 -5.47
CA PHE A 179 4.40 7.33 -5.67
C PHE A 179 5.17 8.11 -6.75
N ASP A 180 4.64 8.17 -7.98
CA ASP A 180 5.37 8.65 -9.16
C ASP A 180 5.40 10.18 -9.27
N LYS A 181 4.40 10.90 -8.75
CA LYS A 181 4.25 12.35 -8.93
C LYS A 181 4.56 13.18 -7.70
N VAL A 182 4.54 12.57 -6.50
CA VAL A 182 4.78 13.29 -5.25
C VAL A 182 6.05 12.79 -4.55
N VAL A 183 6.08 11.51 -4.16
CA VAL A 183 7.12 11.00 -3.28
C VAL A 183 8.45 10.78 -4.00
N VAL A 184 8.48 10.02 -5.09
CA VAL A 184 9.72 9.73 -5.83
C VAL A 184 10.44 10.98 -6.33
N PRO A 185 9.78 11.95 -6.98
CA PRO A 185 10.46 13.17 -7.43
C PRO A 185 11.09 13.96 -6.30
N LEU A 186 10.41 14.07 -5.16
CA LEU A 186 10.90 14.78 -3.98
C LEU A 186 12.09 14.01 -3.35
N MET A 187 11.94 12.70 -3.12
CA MET A 187 13.01 11.86 -2.57
C MET A 187 14.27 11.90 -3.42
N LYS A 188 14.16 11.87 -4.75
CA LYS A 188 15.32 12.01 -5.64
C LYS A 188 16.07 13.32 -5.40
N LYS A 189 15.39 14.42 -5.16
CA LYS A 189 16.03 15.71 -4.86
C LYS A 189 16.73 15.69 -3.49
N VAL A 190 16.06 15.12 -2.48
CA VAL A 190 16.65 14.95 -1.15
C VAL A 190 17.89 14.04 -1.21
N CYS A 191 17.79 12.87 -1.85
CA CYS A 191 18.89 11.93 -1.99
C CYS A 191 20.06 12.55 -2.76
N ASN A 192 19.80 13.28 -3.84
CA ASN A 192 20.85 14.00 -4.58
C ASN A 192 21.62 15.01 -3.71
N THR A 193 20.91 15.68 -2.78
CA THR A 193 21.55 16.60 -1.83
C THR A 193 22.42 15.84 -0.83
N LEU A 194 21.93 14.72 -0.30
CA LEU A 194 22.67 13.87 0.63
C LEU A 194 23.91 13.25 -0.02
N VAL A 195 23.81 12.78 -1.26
CA VAL A 195 24.96 12.25 -2.04
C VAL A 195 26.03 13.30 -2.21
N ARG A 196 25.66 14.51 -2.69
CA ARG A 196 26.62 15.61 -2.87
C ARG A 196 27.28 16.05 -1.57
N GLU A 197 26.57 15.99 -0.45
CA GLU A 197 27.12 16.30 0.85
C GLU A 197 28.18 15.25 1.24
N ARG A 198 27.87 13.98 1.09
CA ARG A 198 28.79 12.88 1.38
C ARG A 198 30.04 12.91 0.50
N GLU A 199 29.88 13.19 -0.79
CA GLU A 199 31.01 13.37 -1.73
C GLU A 199 31.93 14.52 -1.30
N ARG A 200 31.37 15.64 -0.83
CA ARG A 200 32.15 16.76 -0.29
C ARG A 200 32.91 16.36 0.98
N ASP A 201 32.30 15.59 1.86
CA ASP A 201 32.92 15.14 3.10
C ASP A 201 34.10 14.18 2.80
N ILE A 202 33.90 13.22 1.88
CA ILE A 202 34.99 12.36 1.40
C ILE A 202 36.12 13.22 0.84
N SER A 203 35.79 14.22 0.00
CA SER A 203 36.78 15.09 -0.61
C SER A 203 37.57 15.95 0.40
N ARG A 204 36.97 16.32 1.53
CA ARG A 204 37.62 17.09 2.61
C ARG A 204 38.46 16.23 3.53
N GLN A 205 38.07 14.97 3.72
CA GLN A 205 38.77 14.04 4.65
C GLN A 205 39.96 13.34 4.02
N SER A 206 39.96 13.19 2.70
CA SER A 206 41.01 12.44 1.99
C SER A 206 42.30 13.27 1.86
N VAL A 207 43.40 12.76 2.39
CA VAL A 207 44.70 13.44 2.38
C VAL A 207 45.40 13.33 1.01
N HIS A 208 45.19 12.22 0.29
CA HIS A 208 45.84 11.94 -0.99
C HIS A 208 44.81 11.83 -2.14
N ALA A 209 45.14 12.40 -3.30
CA ALA A 209 44.28 12.41 -4.49
C ALA A 209 43.88 11.01 -5.00
N THR A 210 44.75 10.01 -4.84
CA THR A 210 44.44 8.63 -5.22
C THR A 210 43.43 8.01 -4.26
N GLN A 211 43.59 8.22 -2.96
CA GLN A 211 42.63 7.79 -1.93
C GLN A 211 41.29 8.43 -2.17
N GLN A 212 41.23 9.74 -2.37
CA GLN A 212 40.00 10.48 -2.67
C GLN A 212 39.25 9.88 -3.85
N ARG A 213 39.94 9.62 -4.98
CA ARG A 213 39.30 9.01 -6.17
C ARG A 213 38.72 7.63 -5.89
N ASN A 214 39.47 6.80 -5.15
CA ASN A 214 39.02 5.46 -4.81
C ASN A 214 37.79 5.49 -3.90
N GLU A 215 37.79 6.32 -2.86
CA GLU A 215 36.66 6.46 -1.94
C GLU A 215 35.44 7.02 -2.64
N LEU A 216 35.55 8.04 -3.50
CA LEU A 216 34.44 8.57 -4.30
C LEU A 216 33.88 7.52 -5.27
N SER A 217 34.75 6.73 -5.92
CA SER A 217 34.34 5.65 -6.82
C SER A 217 33.58 4.55 -6.06
N CYS A 218 34.08 4.12 -4.90
CA CYS A 218 33.44 3.13 -4.05
C CYS A 218 32.07 3.66 -3.57
N TYR A 219 32.02 4.91 -3.10
CA TYR A 219 30.77 5.52 -2.65
C TYR A 219 29.75 5.63 -3.80
N SER A 220 30.16 6.15 -4.96
CA SER A 220 29.27 6.26 -6.14
C SER A 220 28.69 4.91 -6.57
N SER A 221 29.48 3.84 -6.48
CA SER A 221 29.02 2.47 -6.78
C SER A 221 28.06 1.90 -5.73
N SER A 222 28.04 2.48 -4.54
CA SER A 222 27.20 2.04 -3.41
C SER A 222 25.86 2.78 -3.33
N VAL A 223 25.69 3.89 -4.07
CA VAL A 223 24.44 4.66 -4.09
C VAL A 223 23.35 3.88 -4.81
N GLY A 224 22.22 3.71 -4.13
CA GLY A 224 21.08 2.94 -4.62
C GLY A 224 20.11 3.72 -5.51
N SER A 225 19.11 3.02 -6.03
CA SER A 225 17.97 3.63 -6.72
C SER A 225 16.84 3.95 -5.75
N VAL A 226 16.33 5.18 -5.78
CA VAL A 226 15.21 5.63 -4.94
C VAL A 226 13.98 4.78 -5.21
N GLU A 227 13.58 4.59 -6.48
CA GLU A 227 12.38 3.82 -6.82
C GLU A 227 12.49 2.36 -6.39
N TYR A 228 13.65 1.75 -6.62
CA TYR A 228 13.87 0.36 -6.23
C TYR A 228 13.81 0.19 -4.70
N SER A 229 14.44 1.08 -3.94
CA SER A 229 14.44 1.02 -2.48
C SER A 229 13.06 1.33 -1.91
N LEU A 230 12.35 2.30 -2.48
CA LEU A 230 11.00 2.66 -2.04
C LEU A 230 9.99 1.53 -2.30
N ARG A 231 10.06 0.83 -3.46
CA ARG A 231 9.21 -0.35 -3.74
C ARG A 231 9.46 -1.52 -2.78
N ARG A 232 10.59 -1.54 -2.10
CA ARG A 232 10.96 -2.53 -1.08
C ARG A 232 10.84 -2.01 0.35
N ASN A 233 10.35 -0.78 0.51
CA ASN A 233 10.14 -0.22 1.84
C ASN A 233 9.07 -1.02 2.57
N VAL A 234 9.44 -1.58 3.72
CA VAL A 234 8.56 -2.31 4.64
C VAL A 234 8.31 -1.55 5.94
N GLY A 235 8.73 -0.29 6.03
CA GLY A 235 8.57 0.52 7.23
C GLY A 235 7.12 0.77 7.63
N TYR A 236 6.18 0.52 6.73
CA TYR A 236 4.74 0.57 6.99
C TYR A 236 4.23 -0.50 7.99
N VAL A 237 5.04 -1.49 8.37
CA VAL A 237 4.67 -2.51 9.38
C VAL A 237 4.28 -1.88 10.73
N THR A 238 4.69 -0.64 10.98
CA THR A 238 4.30 0.13 12.17
C THR A 238 3.00 0.92 11.98
N SER A 239 2.45 0.98 10.76
CA SER A 239 1.24 1.73 10.45
C SER A 239 -0.02 1.08 11.03
N GLU A 240 -1.07 1.90 11.24
CA GLU A 240 -2.38 1.41 11.68
C GLU A 240 -3.03 0.52 10.62
N GLN A 241 -2.85 0.84 9.34
CA GLN A 241 -3.37 0.06 8.23
C GLN A 241 -2.81 -1.37 8.23
N TYR A 242 -1.50 -1.51 8.43
CA TYR A 242 -0.87 -2.83 8.51
C TYR A 242 -1.32 -3.61 9.74
N ARG A 243 -1.42 -2.97 10.91
CA ARG A 243 -1.92 -3.61 12.14
C ARG A 243 -3.33 -4.17 11.95
N ARG A 244 -4.20 -3.46 11.24
CA ARG A 244 -5.55 -3.93 10.90
C ARG A 244 -5.53 -5.18 10.01
N ILE A 245 -4.69 -5.19 8.96
CA ILE A 245 -4.51 -6.36 8.10
C ILE A 245 -4.08 -7.59 8.93
N VAL A 246 -3.08 -7.42 9.80
CA VAL A 246 -2.60 -8.50 10.67
C VAL A 246 -3.69 -8.99 11.60
N SER A 247 -4.43 -8.08 12.25
CA SER A 247 -5.52 -8.42 13.16
C SER A 247 -6.65 -9.20 12.46
N ASP A 248 -7.00 -8.84 11.22
CA ASP A 248 -8.00 -9.57 10.45
C ASP A 248 -7.54 -10.98 10.07
N LEU A 249 -6.27 -11.12 9.67
CA LEU A 249 -5.67 -12.41 9.35
C LEU A 249 -5.57 -13.31 10.59
N GLU A 250 -5.15 -12.78 11.74
CA GLU A 250 -5.08 -13.52 13.00
C GLU A 250 -6.47 -14.01 13.44
N ARG A 251 -7.49 -13.15 13.35
CA ARG A 251 -8.88 -13.53 13.66
C ARG A 251 -9.35 -14.66 12.77
N PHE A 252 -9.13 -14.56 11.45
CA PHE A 252 -9.47 -15.60 10.50
C PHE A 252 -8.78 -16.95 10.80
N LEU A 253 -7.49 -16.93 11.14
CA LEU A 253 -6.74 -18.13 11.47
C LEU A 253 -7.26 -18.80 12.76
N ASN A 254 -7.59 -18.01 13.78
CA ASN A 254 -8.13 -18.53 15.04
C ASN A 254 -9.51 -19.17 14.82
N GLU A 255 -10.42 -18.52 14.09
CA GLU A 255 -11.76 -19.05 13.77
C GLU A 255 -11.69 -20.36 12.94
N THR A 256 -10.69 -20.48 12.07
CA THR A 256 -10.49 -21.71 11.28
C THR A 256 -9.90 -22.85 12.10
N SER A 257 -9.08 -22.56 13.11
CA SER A 257 -8.46 -23.55 13.98
C SER A 257 -9.47 -24.17 14.95
N ASP A 258 -10.37 -23.37 15.53
CA ASP A 258 -11.37 -23.85 16.50
C ASP A 258 -12.41 -24.79 15.87
N THR A 259 -12.68 -24.65 14.57
CA THR A 259 -13.63 -25.53 13.86
C THR A 259 -13.06 -26.91 13.55
N THR A 260 -11.74 -27.11 13.67
CA THR A 260 -11.07 -28.39 13.39
C THR A 260 -11.01 -29.30 14.63
N THR A 261 -11.33 -28.79 15.83
CA THR A 261 -11.17 -29.49 17.10
C THR A 261 -12.47 -30.09 17.67
N SER A 262 -13.60 -30.02 16.97
CA SER A 262 -14.83 -30.68 17.39
C SER A 262 -14.80 -32.17 16.97
N PRO A 263 -14.70 -33.13 17.91
CA PRO A 263 -14.74 -34.54 17.56
C PRO A 263 -16.17 -34.86 17.12
N GLN A 264 -16.34 -35.37 15.92
CA GLN A 264 -17.56 -36.02 15.51
C GLN A 264 -17.74 -37.30 16.36
N ASN A 265 -18.61 -37.25 17.35
CA ASN A 265 -19.14 -38.40 18.03
C ASN A 265 -19.99 -39.23 17.03
N HIS A 266 -19.37 -40.13 16.30
CA HIS A 266 -20.08 -41.21 15.65
C HIS A 266 -20.41 -42.26 16.70
N ASN A 267 -21.60 -42.17 17.28
CA ASN A 267 -22.27 -43.31 17.91
C ASN A 267 -22.65 -44.28 16.82
N THR A 268 -21.82 -45.32 16.62
CA THR A 268 -22.19 -46.55 15.92
C THR A 268 -22.41 -47.60 16.94
N SER A 269 -23.68 -48.01 17.14
CA SER A 269 -24.08 -49.22 17.84
C SER A 269 -23.50 -50.48 17.13
N PRO A 270 -23.15 -51.51 17.87
CA PRO A 270 -22.56 -52.72 17.28
C PRO A 270 -23.65 -53.64 16.73
N THR A 271 -23.59 -53.95 15.45
CA THR A 271 -24.31 -55.09 14.88
C THR A 271 -23.29 -56.20 14.55
N ASN A 272 -23.39 -57.30 15.26
CA ASN A 272 -22.71 -58.55 14.95
C ASN A 272 -23.14 -59.10 13.58
N LEU A 273 -22.20 -59.64 12.80
CA LEU A 273 -22.37 -60.93 12.09
C LEU A 273 -21.09 -61.33 11.33
N THR A 274 -20.46 -62.40 11.85
CA THR A 274 -20.00 -63.61 11.17
C THR A 274 -19.02 -63.57 9.99
N THR A 275 -17.84 -64.04 10.28
CA THR A 275 -16.86 -64.86 9.57
C THR A 275 -17.11 -65.28 8.11
N SER A 276 -16.12 -64.99 7.23
CA SER A 276 -15.59 -65.94 6.26
C SER A 276 -14.19 -65.56 5.81
N GLN A 277 -13.24 -66.43 6.03
CA GLN A 277 -11.87 -66.39 5.54
C GLN A 277 -11.82 -66.67 4.04
N THR A 278 -11.02 -65.99 3.29
CA THR A 278 -10.30 -66.57 2.14
C THR A 278 -9.01 -65.79 1.92
N SER A 279 -7.92 -66.47 2.08
CA SER A 279 -6.55 -66.15 1.73
C SER A 279 -6.35 -66.05 0.23
N LEU A 280 -5.53 -65.08 -0.27
CA LEU A 280 -4.57 -65.39 -1.33
C LEU A 280 -3.57 -64.16 -1.48
N THR A 281 -2.33 -64.59 -1.36
CA THR A 281 -1.03 -64.02 -1.68
C THR A 281 -0.96 -63.23 -3.00
N THR A 282 -0.16 -62.16 -3.08
CA THR A 282 1.11 -62.11 -3.81
C THR A 282 1.73 -60.70 -3.80
N SER A 283 3.04 -60.71 -3.84
CA SER A 283 4.05 -59.65 -3.62
C SER A 283 4.23 -58.61 -4.75
N PRO A 284 5.25 -57.76 -4.67
CA PRO A 284 5.20 -56.33 -5.05
C PRO A 284 5.88 -56.03 -6.40
N SER A 285 5.60 -54.89 -6.94
CA SER A 285 6.38 -54.33 -8.06
C SER A 285 6.83 -52.91 -7.77
N GLN A 286 8.13 -52.75 -7.74
CA GLN A 286 8.84 -51.49 -7.79
C GLN A 286 8.65 -50.79 -9.15
N HIS A 287 8.47 -49.50 -9.17
CA HIS A 287 8.86 -48.71 -10.30
C HIS A 287 9.51 -47.40 -9.84
N ASN A 288 10.79 -47.33 -10.12
CA ASN A 288 11.62 -46.16 -10.22
C ASN A 288 11.06 -45.18 -11.24
N THR A 289 11.06 -43.89 -10.93
CA THR A 289 11.13 -42.88 -11.98
C THR A 289 12.03 -41.69 -11.54
N THR A 290 13.01 -41.55 -12.34
CA THR A 290 14.15 -40.66 -12.45
C THR A 290 13.83 -39.18 -12.36
N PHE A 291 14.71 -38.47 -11.67
CA PHE A 291 14.95 -37.01 -11.77
C PHE A 291 15.39 -36.64 -13.17
N ASN A 292 14.89 -35.53 -13.69
CA ASN A 292 15.46 -34.86 -14.83
C ASN A 292 15.81 -33.42 -14.43
N GLU A 293 17.13 -33.17 -14.40
CA GLU A 293 17.77 -31.86 -14.37
C GLU A 293 17.57 -31.16 -15.71
N TYR A 294 17.20 -29.88 -15.67
CA TYR A 294 17.32 -29.01 -16.83
C TYR A 294 18.45 -28.00 -16.62
N SER A 295 19.48 -28.19 -17.43
CA SER A 295 20.65 -27.35 -17.58
C SER A 295 20.31 -25.98 -18.17
N LEU A 296 20.93 -24.95 -17.60
CA LEU A 296 21.13 -23.62 -18.18
C LEU A 296 22.04 -23.72 -19.40
N THR A 297 21.60 -23.17 -20.53
CA THR A 297 22.49 -22.77 -21.61
C THR A 297 22.39 -21.25 -21.83
N THR A 298 23.49 -20.60 -21.57
CA THR A 298 23.86 -19.26 -22.04
C THR A 298 24.06 -19.26 -23.54
N ASN A 299 23.57 -18.21 -24.24
CA ASN A 299 24.20 -17.74 -25.47
C ASN A 299 23.96 -16.25 -25.71
N THR A 300 25.11 -15.58 -25.83
CA THR A 300 25.46 -14.29 -26.48
C THR A 300 24.58 -13.09 -26.23
#